data_64a2358111916fe859596188f905fcaa
#
_entry.id   64a2358111916fe859596188f905fcaa
#
_cell.length_a   1.000
_cell.length_b   1.000
_cell.length_c   1.000
_cell.angle_alpha   90.00
_cell.angle_beta   90.00
_cell.angle_gamma   90.00
#
_symmetry.space_group_name_H-M   'P 1'
#
loop_
_entity.id
_entity.type
_entity.pdbx_description
1 polymer ?
#
loop_
_entity_poly.entity_id
_entity_poly.type
_entity_poly.pdbx_seq_one_letter_code
_entity_poly.pdbx_strand_id
1 'polypeptide(L)'
;SNAAEGAVVSSFVAAATRRLGVLLAYRPGVIAAPLAARQLATLDQFSEGRLALNVVSGGNDEDLARDGDYLDHDRRYARTDEYLQALRAIWTATGPVDFDGEFYRFQGASPAVRPRQSPHIPIYFSGSSDAAIEVAARHADTYMLWGEPLAAVDGHIRRVRAAAKAQGRDPRFSVSFRPIVADTEEAAWKRAAEVLEQVRENRAR
;
A
#
# COMPACT_ATOMS: atom_id res chain seq x y z
N SER A 1 8.38 0.89 14.72
CA SER A 1 7.11 0.16 14.87
C SER A 1 7.22 -0.90 15.96
N ASN A 2 6.20 -1.05 16.81
CA ASN A 2 6.14 -2.11 17.83
C ASN A 2 5.36 -3.35 17.32
N ALA A 3 5.09 -3.43 16.03
CA ALA A 3 4.39 -4.53 15.40
C ALA A 3 5.38 -5.54 14.80
N ALA A 4 4.94 -6.80 14.67
CA ALA A 4 5.68 -7.82 13.96
C ALA A 4 5.86 -7.44 12.48
N GLU A 5 6.96 -7.88 11.87
CA GLU A 5 7.28 -7.57 10.49
C GLU A 5 6.25 -8.20 9.53
N GLY A 6 5.68 -7.37 8.66
CA GLY A 6 4.51 -7.72 7.86
C GLY A 6 4.73 -8.85 6.85
N ALA A 7 5.88 -8.89 6.16
CA ALA A 7 6.15 -9.92 5.17
C ALA A 7 6.38 -11.29 5.82
N VAL A 8 7.03 -11.32 6.99
CA VAL A 8 7.23 -12.56 7.77
C VAL A 8 5.88 -13.12 8.22
N VAL A 9 5.03 -12.28 8.86
CA VAL A 9 3.68 -12.70 9.28
C VAL A 9 2.84 -13.17 8.10
N SER A 10 2.87 -12.43 7.01
CA SER A 10 2.13 -12.78 5.78
C SER A 10 2.56 -14.12 5.19
N SER A 11 3.85 -14.46 5.30
CA SER A 11 4.36 -15.75 4.85
C SER A 11 3.79 -16.92 5.67
N PHE A 12 3.72 -16.77 7.01
CA PHE A 12 3.10 -17.77 7.88
C PHE A 12 1.60 -17.90 7.62
N VAL A 13 0.88 -16.77 7.45
CA VAL A 13 -0.55 -16.79 7.14
C VAL A 13 -0.81 -17.45 5.80
N ALA A 14 -0.01 -17.14 4.78
CA ALA A 14 -0.13 -17.75 3.46
C ALA A 14 0.11 -19.26 3.48
N ALA A 15 1.08 -19.74 4.28
CA ALA A 15 1.37 -21.15 4.45
C ALA A 15 0.29 -21.91 5.25
N ALA A 16 -0.30 -21.23 6.26
CA ALA A 16 -1.32 -21.82 7.13
C ALA A 16 -2.73 -21.82 6.51
N THR A 17 -2.93 -21.12 5.38
CA THR A 17 -4.25 -20.94 4.74
C THR A 17 -4.18 -21.33 3.27
N ARG A 18 -5.35 -21.67 2.68
CA ARG A 18 -5.44 -22.03 1.25
C ARG A 18 -6.31 -21.08 0.44
N ARG A 19 -7.21 -20.33 1.08
CA ARG A 19 -8.22 -19.48 0.40
C ARG A 19 -8.12 -18.03 0.78
N LEU A 20 -7.49 -17.72 1.91
CA LEU A 20 -7.36 -16.35 2.40
C LEU A 20 -6.43 -15.54 1.49
N GLY A 21 -6.91 -14.41 0.97
CA GLY A 21 -6.09 -13.40 0.32
C GLY A 21 -5.26 -12.64 1.37
N VAL A 22 -4.05 -12.29 1.01
CA VAL A 22 -3.11 -11.58 1.89
C VAL A 22 -2.87 -10.19 1.33
N LEU A 23 -3.35 -9.15 2.01
CA LEU A 23 -3.03 -7.76 1.72
C LEU A 23 -1.89 -7.31 2.63
N LEU A 24 -0.66 -7.37 2.12
CA LEU A 24 0.55 -7.03 2.85
C LEU A 24 0.74 -5.51 2.89
N ALA A 25 0.72 -4.90 4.09
CA ALA A 25 1.18 -3.52 4.27
C ALA A 25 2.69 -3.47 4.01
N TYR A 26 3.09 -2.77 2.95
CA TYR A 26 4.46 -2.75 2.47
C TYR A 26 4.98 -1.31 2.36
N ARG A 27 6.14 -1.05 3.00
CA ARG A 27 6.77 0.27 3.00
C ARG A 27 8.00 0.28 2.08
N PRO A 28 7.98 1.03 0.97
CA PRO A 28 9.17 1.27 0.14
C PRO A 28 10.30 1.93 0.92
N GLY A 29 11.55 1.59 0.57
CA GLY A 29 12.74 2.21 1.14
C GLY A 29 13.42 1.44 2.27
N VAL A 30 12.76 0.45 2.87
CA VAL A 30 13.36 -0.38 3.94
C VAL A 30 14.22 -1.51 3.36
N ILE A 31 13.79 -2.09 2.24
CA ILE A 31 14.48 -3.19 1.56
C ILE A 31 14.85 -2.75 0.15
N ALA A 32 16.06 -3.09 -0.32
CA ALA A 32 16.49 -2.81 -1.67
C ALA A 32 15.53 -3.41 -2.71
N ALA A 33 15.16 -2.65 -3.75
CA ALA A 33 14.14 -3.02 -4.71
C ALA A 33 14.36 -4.40 -5.39
N PRO A 34 15.58 -4.81 -5.79
CA PRO A 34 15.78 -6.14 -6.38
C PRO A 34 15.55 -7.30 -5.41
N LEU A 35 15.91 -7.11 -4.12
CA LEU A 35 15.64 -8.11 -3.08
C LEU A 35 14.16 -8.19 -2.79
N ALA A 36 13.49 -7.05 -2.67
CA ALA A 36 12.06 -6.97 -2.44
C ALA A 36 11.27 -7.60 -3.61
N ALA A 37 11.64 -7.33 -4.84
CA ALA A 37 11.00 -7.93 -6.02
C ALA A 37 11.03 -9.45 -5.95
N ARG A 38 12.17 -10.04 -5.55
CA ARG A 38 12.33 -11.48 -5.40
C ARG A 38 11.56 -12.04 -4.20
N GLN A 39 11.60 -11.35 -3.04
CA GLN A 39 10.86 -11.79 -1.84
C GLN A 39 9.35 -11.80 -2.09
N LEU A 40 8.82 -10.72 -2.65
CA LEU A 40 7.39 -10.57 -2.92
C LEU A 40 6.92 -11.56 -4.00
N ALA A 41 7.71 -11.76 -5.06
CA ALA A 41 7.41 -12.76 -6.07
C ALA A 41 7.43 -14.19 -5.49
N THR A 42 8.38 -14.49 -4.59
CA THR A 42 8.43 -15.78 -3.88
C THR A 42 7.18 -16.00 -3.03
N LEU A 43 6.77 -14.98 -2.26
CA LEU A 43 5.55 -15.06 -1.45
C LEU A 43 4.31 -15.21 -2.32
N ASP A 44 4.25 -14.52 -3.46
CA ASP A 44 3.15 -14.64 -4.40
C ASP A 44 3.05 -16.05 -5.00
N GLN A 45 4.19 -16.68 -5.34
CA GLN A 45 4.22 -18.07 -5.80
C GLN A 45 3.74 -19.05 -4.71
N PHE A 46 4.27 -18.95 -3.49
CA PHE A 46 3.89 -19.84 -2.39
C PHE A 46 2.46 -19.64 -1.90
N SER A 47 1.94 -18.42 -2.02
CA SER A 47 0.53 -18.15 -1.76
C SER A 47 -0.40 -18.50 -2.92
N GLU A 48 0.12 -19.04 -4.02
CA GLU A 48 -0.64 -19.36 -5.23
C GLU A 48 -1.40 -18.15 -5.82
N GLY A 49 -0.75 -16.96 -5.81
CA GLY A 49 -1.31 -15.73 -6.37
C GLY A 49 -2.35 -15.06 -5.47
N ARG A 50 -2.29 -15.26 -4.15
CA ARG A 50 -3.20 -14.63 -3.17
C ARG A 50 -2.62 -13.37 -2.53
N LEU A 51 -1.41 -12.95 -2.92
CA LEU A 51 -0.76 -11.75 -2.41
C LEU A 51 -1.29 -10.50 -3.12
N ALA A 52 -1.48 -9.45 -2.34
CA ALA A 52 -1.61 -8.07 -2.82
C ALA A 52 -0.80 -7.14 -1.91
N LEU A 53 -0.33 -6.02 -2.44
CA LEU A 53 0.46 -5.05 -1.68
C LEU A 53 -0.38 -3.84 -1.34
N ASN A 54 -0.49 -3.50 -0.06
CA ASN A 54 -0.92 -2.19 0.39
C ASN A 54 0.32 -1.31 0.58
N VAL A 55 0.64 -0.50 -0.40
CA VAL A 55 1.82 0.36 -0.38
C VAL A 55 1.58 1.57 0.51
N VAL A 56 2.43 1.73 1.52
CA VAL A 56 2.35 2.80 2.52
C VAL A 56 3.65 3.59 2.51
N SER A 57 3.60 4.85 2.02
CA SER A 57 4.79 5.72 1.99
C SER A 57 5.24 6.22 3.37
N GLY A 58 4.36 6.11 4.37
CA GLY A 58 4.58 6.54 5.75
C GLY A 58 3.91 7.87 6.08
N GLY A 59 3.32 7.97 7.26
CA GLY A 59 2.54 9.15 7.69
C GLY A 59 2.97 9.75 9.04
N ASN A 60 3.90 9.12 9.76
CA ASN A 60 4.40 9.61 11.04
C ASN A 60 5.93 9.63 11.02
N ASP A 61 6.52 10.83 11.08
CA ASP A 61 7.96 11.03 10.94
C ASP A 61 8.76 10.41 12.10
N GLU A 62 8.21 10.38 13.31
CA GLU A 62 8.86 9.75 14.46
C GLU A 62 8.96 8.23 14.30
N ASP A 63 7.89 7.59 13.81
CA ASP A 63 7.90 6.15 13.54
C ASP A 63 8.86 5.78 12.40
N LEU A 64 8.93 6.64 11.39
CA LEU A 64 9.84 6.48 10.27
C LEU A 64 11.31 6.62 10.69
N ALA A 65 11.62 7.60 11.54
CA ALA A 65 12.96 7.81 12.07
C ALA A 65 13.47 6.62 12.91
N ARG A 66 12.59 5.90 13.62
CA ARG A 66 12.94 4.65 14.34
C ARG A 66 13.44 3.54 13.41
N ASP A 67 13.00 3.55 12.17
CA ASP A 67 13.43 2.59 11.14
C ASP A 67 14.51 3.18 10.20
N GLY A 68 15.09 4.35 10.56
CA GLY A 68 16.16 5.00 9.81
C GLY A 68 15.71 5.76 8.57
N ASP A 69 14.43 6.09 8.43
CA ASP A 69 13.87 6.85 7.34
C ASP A 69 13.65 8.31 7.74
N TYR A 70 14.43 9.21 7.17
CA TYR A 70 14.45 10.64 7.49
C TYR A 70 14.01 11.53 6.31
N LEU A 71 13.48 10.94 5.23
CA LEU A 71 12.96 11.70 4.10
C LEU A 71 11.71 12.48 4.51
N ASP A 72 11.57 13.69 3.98
CA ASP A 72 10.34 14.46 4.08
C ASP A 72 9.18 13.79 3.31
N HIS A 73 7.98 14.31 3.50
CA HIS A 73 6.76 13.77 2.90
C HIS A 73 6.87 13.59 1.39
N ASP A 74 7.24 14.64 0.65
CA ASP A 74 7.21 14.60 -0.82
C ASP A 74 8.34 13.72 -1.38
N ARG A 75 9.51 13.76 -0.74
CA ARG A 75 10.62 12.87 -1.08
C ARG A 75 10.30 11.39 -0.85
N ARG A 76 9.50 11.07 0.20
CA ARG A 76 9.02 9.70 0.41
C ARG A 76 8.10 9.24 -0.72
N TYR A 77 7.22 10.11 -1.23
CA TYR A 77 6.37 9.76 -2.38
C TYR A 77 7.18 9.63 -3.67
N ALA A 78 8.15 10.50 -3.92
CA ALA A 78 9.06 10.37 -5.06
C ALA A 78 9.85 9.05 -5.00
N ARG A 79 10.39 8.69 -3.84
CA ARG A 79 11.03 7.39 -3.63
C ARG A 79 10.08 6.21 -3.83
N THR A 80 8.84 6.33 -3.37
CA THR A 80 7.82 5.29 -3.56
C THR A 80 7.48 5.09 -5.03
N ASP A 81 7.34 6.17 -5.79
CA ASP A 81 7.14 6.12 -7.24
C ASP A 81 8.26 5.35 -7.94
N GLU A 82 9.51 5.72 -7.68
CA GLU A 82 10.68 5.07 -8.27
C GLU A 82 10.80 3.60 -7.85
N TYR A 83 10.49 3.30 -6.59
CA TYR A 83 10.50 1.92 -6.11
C TYR A 83 9.50 1.04 -6.83
N LEU A 84 8.28 1.52 -7.03
CA LEU A 84 7.24 0.78 -7.75
C LEU A 84 7.58 0.61 -9.23
N GLN A 85 8.25 1.59 -9.86
CA GLN A 85 8.81 1.44 -11.21
C GLN A 85 9.85 0.31 -11.23
N ALA A 86 10.80 0.31 -10.29
CA ALA A 86 11.84 -0.72 -10.20
C ALA A 86 11.25 -2.13 -9.99
N LEU A 87 10.27 -2.29 -9.07
CA LEU A 87 9.60 -3.58 -8.86
C LEU A 87 8.91 -4.08 -10.14
N ARG A 88 8.13 -3.21 -10.79
CA ARG A 88 7.43 -3.57 -12.04
C ARG A 88 8.40 -3.94 -13.14
N ALA A 89 9.48 -3.15 -13.31
CA ALA A 89 10.50 -3.45 -14.31
C ALA A 89 11.07 -4.87 -14.12
N ILE A 90 11.42 -5.24 -12.87
CA ILE A 90 11.95 -6.58 -12.59
C ILE A 90 10.88 -7.67 -12.79
N TRP A 91 9.64 -7.46 -12.34
CA TRP A 91 8.60 -8.49 -12.43
C TRP A 91 8.14 -8.79 -13.86
N THR A 92 8.22 -7.80 -14.76
CA THR A 92 7.74 -7.94 -16.14
C THR A 92 8.84 -8.18 -17.18
N ALA A 93 10.12 -8.03 -16.79
CA ALA A 93 11.24 -8.20 -17.70
C ALA A 93 11.40 -9.64 -18.20
N THR A 94 11.95 -9.77 -19.40
CA THR A 94 12.33 -11.06 -20.00
C THR A 94 13.81 -11.41 -19.79
N GLY A 95 14.63 -10.45 -19.35
CA GLY A 95 16.06 -10.58 -19.10
C GLY A 95 16.50 -9.71 -17.91
N PRO A 96 17.81 -9.67 -17.60
CA PRO A 96 18.35 -8.81 -16.55
C PRO A 96 17.95 -7.34 -16.71
N VAL A 97 17.74 -6.65 -15.59
CA VAL A 97 17.28 -5.26 -15.54
C VAL A 97 18.34 -4.38 -14.91
N ASP A 98 18.72 -3.33 -15.62
CA ASP A 98 19.47 -2.20 -15.09
C ASP A 98 18.50 -1.08 -14.73
N PHE A 99 18.78 -0.39 -13.63
CA PHE A 99 17.98 0.74 -13.17
C PHE A 99 18.90 1.83 -12.63
N ASP A 100 18.74 3.05 -13.09
CA ASP A 100 19.54 4.21 -12.71
C ASP A 100 18.61 5.38 -12.36
N GLY A 101 18.12 5.39 -11.13
CA GLY A 101 17.23 6.41 -10.60
C GLY A 101 17.91 7.29 -9.55
N GLU A 102 17.12 8.17 -8.96
CA GLU A 102 17.57 9.06 -7.90
C GLU A 102 17.76 8.32 -6.56
N PHE A 103 16.85 7.42 -6.23
CA PHE A 103 16.82 6.67 -4.96
C PHE A 103 17.39 5.26 -5.09
N TYR A 104 17.27 4.66 -6.27
CA TYR A 104 17.69 3.29 -6.49
C TYR A 104 18.57 3.18 -7.74
N ARG A 105 19.70 2.49 -7.56
CA ARG A 105 20.61 2.15 -8.65
C ARG A 105 21.03 0.70 -8.52
N PHE A 106 20.85 -0.09 -9.56
CA PHE A 106 21.30 -1.48 -9.62
C PHE A 106 21.52 -1.94 -11.06
N GLN A 107 22.31 -2.99 -11.22
CA GLN A 107 22.64 -3.55 -12.54
C GLN A 107 22.39 -5.06 -12.54
N GLY A 108 21.89 -5.57 -13.64
CA GLY A 108 21.70 -6.98 -13.87
C GLY A 108 20.71 -7.66 -12.92
N ALA A 109 19.72 -6.94 -12.39
CA ALA A 109 18.72 -7.54 -11.51
C ALA A 109 17.97 -8.67 -12.24
N SER A 110 18.00 -9.88 -11.66
CA SER A 110 17.47 -11.06 -12.32
C SER A 110 15.95 -11.17 -12.13
N PRO A 111 15.16 -11.35 -13.20
CA PRO A 111 13.73 -11.64 -13.16
C PRO A 111 13.45 -13.16 -13.06
N ALA A 112 14.40 -13.97 -12.61
CA ALA A 112 14.27 -15.44 -12.57
C ALA A 112 13.12 -15.89 -11.65
N VAL A 113 12.86 -15.17 -10.55
CA VAL A 113 11.70 -15.41 -9.69
C VAL A 113 10.64 -14.39 -10.04
N ARG A 114 9.58 -14.83 -10.70
CA ARG A 114 8.46 -13.98 -11.14
C ARG A 114 7.23 -14.18 -10.27
N PRO A 115 6.39 -13.15 -10.13
CA PRO A 115 5.06 -13.35 -9.56
C PRO A 115 4.28 -14.43 -10.31
N ARG A 116 3.41 -15.14 -9.60
CA ARG A 116 2.40 -16.00 -10.21
C ARG A 116 1.31 -15.18 -10.92
N GLN A 117 1.01 -14.01 -10.36
CA GLN A 117 0.04 -13.10 -10.92
C GLN A 117 0.61 -12.32 -12.12
N SER A 118 -0.22 -12.03 -13.10
CA SER A 118 0.15 -11.29 -14.30
C SER A 118 -0.71 -10.01 -14.42
N PRO A 119 -0.14 -8.88 -14.83
CA PRO A 119 1.27 -8.67 -15.21
C PRO A 119 2.21 -8.54 -14.02
N HIS A 120 1.70 -8.33 -12.81
CA HIS A 120 2.44 -8.19 -11.55
C HIS A 120 1.51 -8.43 -10.34
N ILE A 121 2.07 -8.42 -9.13
CA ILE A 121 1.31 -8.45 -7.88
C ILE A 121 0.43 -7.21 -7.79
N PRO A 122 -0.89 -7.33 -7.49
CA PRO A 122 -1.79 -6.19 -7.39
C PRO A 122 -1.33 -5.16 -6.36
N ILE A 123 -1.33 -3.89 -6.74
CA ILE A 123 -0.91 -2.76 -5.92
C ILE A 123 -2.14 -2.00 -5.43
N TYR A 124 -2.33 -1.99 -4.14
CA TYR A 124 -3.27 -1.14 -3.42
C TYR A 124 -2.52 0.08 -2.89
N PHE A 125 -3.12 1.24 -3.01
CA PHE A 125 -2.52 2.50 -2.60
C PHE A 125 -3.53 3.42 -1.95
N SER A 126 -3.09 4.24 -0.99
CA SER A 126 -3.94 5.21 -0.31
C SER A 126 -3.18 6.51 -0.05
N GLY A 127 -3.91 7.57 0.27
CA GLY A 127 -3.36 8.88 0.60
C GLY A 127 -4.10 9.99 -0.14
N SER A 128 -4.33 11.11 0.52
CA SER A 128 -5.15 12.22 0.01
C SER A 128 -4.36 13.43 -0.48
N SER A 129 -3.04 13.46 -0.24
CA SER A 129 -2.17 14.53 -0.74
C SER A 129 -2.01 14.45 -2.26
N ASP A 130 -1.65 15.56 -2.89
CA ASP A 130 -1.42 15.60 -4.33
C ASP A 130 -0.31 14.63 -4.75
N ALA A 131 0.80 14.60 -4.01
CA ALA A 131 1.88 13.64 -4.24
C ALA A 131 1.40 12.16 -4.15
N ALA A 132 0.53 11.84 -3.17
CA ALA A 132 -0.06 10.50 -3.07
C ALA A 132 -0.93 10.15 -4.27
N ILE A 133 -1.77 11.09 -4.72
CA ILE A 133 -2.67 10.88 -5.87
C ILE A 133 -1.87 10.69 -7.16
N GLU A 134 -0.78 11.43 -7.35
CA GLU A 134 0.09 11.26 -8.52
C GLU A 134 0.74 9.87 -8.57
N VAL A 135 1.28 9.40 -7.45
CA VAL A 135 1.87 8.05 -7.36
C VAL A 135 0.80 6.98 -7.56
N ALA A 136 -0.37 7.14 -6.91
CA ALA A 136 -1.49 6.23 -7.09
C ALA A 136 -1.96 6.16 -8.55
N ALA A 137 -2.06 7.30 -9.22
CA ALA A 137 -2.49 7.37 -10.62
C ALA A 137 -1.57 6.58 -11.57
N ARG A 138 -0.27 6.55 -11.27
CA ARG A 138 0.73 5.78 -12.05
C ARG A 138 0.75 4.30 -11.70
N HIS A 139 0.47 3.93 -10.45
CA HIS A 139 0.81 2.59 -9.96
C HIS A 139 -0.36 1.79 -9.39
N ALA A 140 -1.39 2.42 -8.81
CA ALA A 140 -2.44 1.70 -8.11
C ALA A 140 -3.31 0.87 -9.06
N ASP A 141 -3.56 -0.39 -8.74
CA ASP A 141 -4.60 -1.21 -9.34
C ASP A 141 -5.91 -1.05 -8.56
N THR A 142 -5.80 -0.73 -7.26
CA THR A 142 -6.91 -0.37 -6.40
C THR A 142 -6.52 0.82 -5.53
N TYR A 143 -7.31 1.88 -5.56
CA TYR A 143 -7.15 3.01 -4.66
C TYR A 143 -8.05 2.84 -3.43
N MET A 144 -7.45 2.94 -2.24
CA MET A 144 -8.14 2.69 -0.96
C MET A 144 -8.52 4.01 -0.31
N LEU A 145 -9.78 4.09 0.13
CA LEU A 145 -10.38 5.24 0.79
C LEU A 145 -10.80 4.88 2.22
N TRP A 146 -10.78 5.86 3.09
CA TRP A 146 -11.46 5.78 4.37
C TRP A 146 -12.96 6.05 4.19
N GLY A 147 -13.78 5.52 5.10
CA GLY A 147 -15.21 5.82 5.17
C GLY A 147 -15.44 7.23 5.67
N GLU A 148 -15.49 8.17 4.74
CA GLU A 148 -15.80 9.58 4.94
C GLU A 148 -17.23 9.88 4.46
N PRO A 149 -17.77 11.10 4.68
CA PRO A 149 -19.03 11.50 4.09
C PRO A 149 -19.05 11.32 2.56
N LEU A 150 -20.18 10.89 2.01
CA LEU A 150 -20.29 10.50 0.60
C LEU A 150 -19.75 11.54 -0.39
N ALA A 151 -20.00 12.82 -0.12
CA ALA A 151 -19.49 13.90 -0.97
C ALA A 151 -17.95 13.99 -0.97
N ALA A 152 -17.30 13.73 0.17
CA ALA A 152 -15.85 13.71 0.27
C ALA A 152 -15.26 12.50 -0.48
N VAL A 153 -15.84 11.30 -0.28
CA VAL A 153 -15.45 10.08 -1.00
C VAL A 153 -15.60 10.28 -2.52
N ASP A 154 -16.72 10.83 -2.98
CA ASP A 154 -16.95 11.11 -4.40
C ASP A 154 -15.94 12.13 -4.95
N GLY A 155 -15.63 13.18 -4.19
CA GLY A 155 -14.59 14.13 -4.55
C GLY A 155 -13.21 13.48 -4.72
N HIS A 156 -12.81 12.61 -3.80
CA HIS A 156 -11.56 11.84 -3.90
C HIS A 156 -11.55 10.91 -5.10
N ILE A 157 -12.62 10.16 -5.33
CA ILE A 157 -12.74 9.26 -6.48
C ILE A 157 -12.56 10.03 -7.79
N ARG A 158 -13.22 11.18 -7.94
CA ARG A 158 -13.08 12.03 -9.15
C ARG A 158 -11.66 12.50 -9.37
N ARG A 159 -10.98 12.99 -8.33
CA ARG A 159 -9.59 13.45 -8.42
C ARG A 159 -8.65 12.33 -8.86
N VAL A 160 -8.71 11.17 -8.19
CA VAL A 160 -7.87 10.01 -8.52
C VAL A 160 -8.16 9.49 -9.91
N ARG A 161 -9.44 9.38 -10.29
CA ARG A 161 -9.83 8.92 -11.63
C ARG A 161 -9.35 9.86 -12.73
N ALA A 162 -9.44 11.18 -12.51
CA ALA A 162 -8.93 12.16 -13.47
C ALA A 162 -7.41 12.05 -13.65
N ALA A 163 -6.65 11.95 -12.55
CA ALA A 163 -5.20 11.77 -12.58
C ALA A 163 -4.80 10.45 -13.25
N ALA A 164 -5.48 9.34 -12.93
CA ALA A 164 -5.22 8.03 -13.50
C ALA A 164 -5.53 7.98 -15.00
N LYS A 165 -6.62 8.64 -15.44
CA LYS A 165 -6.98 8.74 -16.86
C LYS A 165 -5.90 9.45 -17.69
N ALA A 166 -5.26 10.47 -17.11
CA ALA A 166 -4.13 11.16 -17.75
C ALA A 166 -2.91 10.22 -17.94
N GLN A 167 -2.82 9.13 -17.16
CA GLN A 167 -1.81 8.07 -17.27
C GLN A 167 -2.31 6.84 -18.07
N GLY A 168 -3.48 6.93 -18.71
CA GLY A 168 -4.09 5.80 -19.43
C GLY A 168 -4.55 4.66 -18.53
N ARG A 169 -4.86 4.93 -17.25
CA ARG A 169 -5.22 3.93 -16.24
C ARG A 169 -6.64 4.16 -15.68
N ASP A 170 -7.24 3.08 -15.18
CA ASP A 170 -8.55 3.11 -14.51
C ASP A 170 -8.50 2.19 -13.27
N PRO A 171 -8.04 2.69 -12.13
CA PRO A 171 -7.95 1.91 -10.90
C PRO A 171 -9.33 1.60 -10.33
N ARG A 172 -9.46 0.44 -9.69
CA ARG A 172 -10.60 0.13 -8.83
C ARG A 172 -10.56 0.97 -7.56
N PHE A 173 -11.70 1.06 -6.88
CA PHE A 173 -11.79 1.77 -5.60
C PHE A 173 -12.27 0.83 -4.50
N SER A 174 -11.68 0.98 -3.32
CA SER A 174 -12.05 0.28 -2.10
C SER A 174 -12.30 1.30 -1.00
N VAL A 175 -13.38 1.13 -0.23
CA VAL A 175 -13.69 2.00 0.92
C VAL A 175 -13.67 1.14 2.17
N SER A 176 -12.94 1.59 3.19
CA SER A 176 -12.83 0.91 4.48
C SER A 176 -13.70 1.58 5.53
N PHE A 177 -14.57 0.81 6.17
CA PHE A 177 -15.41 1.25 7.28
C PHE A 177 -15.03 0.52 8.57
N ARG A 178 -15.23 1.19 9.68
CA ARG A 178 -15.15 0.61 11.03
C ARG A 178 -16.55 0.55 11.61
N PRO A 179 -17.26 -0.59 11.50
CA PRO A 179 -18.62 -0.70 12.01
C PRO A 179 -18.64 -0.67 13.53
N ILE A 180 -19.65 -0.02 14.07
CA ILE A 180 -19.98 -0.08 15.50
C ILE A 180 -21.18 -1.03 15.62
N VAL A 181 -20.94 -2.19 16.21
CA VAL A 181 -21.94 -3.27 16.33
C VAL A 181 -22.46 -3.32 17.75
N ALA A 182 -23.79 -3.37 17.90
CA ALA A 182 -24.51 -3.57 19.17
C ALA A 182 -25.81 -4.34 18.90
N ASP A 183 -26.51 -4.76 19.98
CA ASP A 183 -27.75 -5.55 19.85
C ASP A 183 -28.92 -4.76 19.26
N THR A 184 -28.88 -3.42 19.41
CA THR A 184 -29.88 -2.51 18.83
C THR A 184 -29.20 -1.30 18.18
N GLU A 185 -29.89 -0.64 17.25
CA GLU A 185 -29.41 0.60 16.62
C GLU A 185 -29.15 1.70 17.65
N GLU A 186 -30.06 1.85 18.65
CA GLU A 186 -29.93 2.83 19.71
C GLU A 186 -28.64 2.59 20.56
N ALA A 187 -28.37 1.33 20.89
CA ALA A 187 -27.14 0.96 21.60
C ALA A 187 -25.88 1.21 20.76
N ALA A 188 -25.94 1.00 19.45
CA ALA A 188 -24.84 1.32 18.53
C ALA A 188 -24.58 2.83 18.49
N TRP A 189 -25.58 3.66 18.38
CA TRP A 189 -25.44 5.12 18.41
C TRP A 189 -24.92 5.64 19.76
N LYS A 190 -25.38 5.08 20.87
CA LYS A 190 -24.84 5.40 22.20
C LYS A 190 -23.36 5.11 22.26
N ARG A 191 -22.93 3.92 21.82
CA ARG A 191 -21.51 3.54 21.77
C ARG A 191 -20.69 4.46 20.84
N ALA A 192 -21.26 4.88 19.72
CA ALA A 192 -20.63 5.84 18.83
C ALA A 192 -20.36 7.18 19.50
N ALA A 193 -21.34 7.69 20.25
CA ALA A 193 -21.21 8.93 21.01
C ALA A 193 -20.15 8.83 22.11
N GLU A 194 -20.10 7.72 22.83
CA GLU A 194 -19.06 7.46 23.85
C GLU A 194 -17.65 7.44 23.27
N VAL A 195 -17.46 6.77 22.13
CA VAL A 195 -16.18 6.74 21.40
C VAL A 195 -15.76 8.13 20.93
N LEU A 196 -16.72 8.92 20.42
CA LEU A 196 -16.45 10.28 19.97
C LEU A 196 -16.01 11.18 21.13
N GLU A 197 -16.64 11.06 22.29
CA GLU A 197 -16.27 11.84 23.49
C GLU A 197 -14.86 11.49 23.97
N GLN A 198 -14.51 10.21 24.05
CA GLN A 198 -13.15 9.77 24.37
C GLN A 198 -12.10 10.33 23.41
N VAL A 199 -12.40 10.38 22.11
CA VAL A 199 -11.47 10.97 21.11
C VAL A 199 -11.29 12.47 21.35
N ARG A 200 -12.37 13.20 21.71
CA ARG A 200 -12.31 14.63 22.02
C ARG A 200 -11.46 14.90 23.27
N GLU A 201 -11.66 14.13 24.33
CA GLU A 201 -10.88 14.23 25.55
C GLU A 201 -9.38 13.96 25.34
N ASN A 202 -9.06 12.91 24.54
CA ASN A 202 -7.68 12.57 24.23
C ASN A 202 -6.96 13.61 23.36
N ARG A 203 -7.69 14.38 22.54
CA ARG A 203 -7.13 15.48 21.75
C ARG A 203 -6.94 16.77 22.55
N ALA A 204 -7.62 16.91 23.66
CA ALA A 204 -7.51 18.08 24.55
C ALA A 204 -6.37 17.95 25.59
N ARG A 205 -5.78 16.78 25.73
CA ARG A 205 -4.58 16.48 26.57
C ARG A 205 -3.30 16.61 25.75
#